data_065db071a428cfdff67af68e180cf21d
#
_entry.id   065db071a428cfdff67af68e180cf21d
#
_cell.length_a   1.000
_cell.length_b   1.000
_cell.length_c   1.000
_cell.angle_alpha   90.00
_cell.angle_beta   90.00
_cell.angle_gamma   90.00
#
_symmetry.space_group_name_H-M   'P 1'
#
loop_
_entity.id
_entity.type
_entity.pdbx_description
1 polymer ?
#
loop_
_entity_poly.entity_id
_entity_poly.type
_entity_poly.pdbx_seq_one_letter_code
_entity_poly.pdbx_strand_id
1 'polypeptide(L)'
;MKLILAAVAIGLTVGAMPVMAEGEHGAALSYNLSVASEYRYRGISQTNSKPALQGGADYEFGHGFYVGAWASSINWVKEAGGGSNVEIDLFGGYKKEIAKDLLLDVGLLSYVYPSNGLKPSANTFEFYGALTFGPLTAKYSQTTGNVFGFENSKSSGYTELSASFDLGGGYSLVPHIGHQSVKNNSKFDYTDYSIGLTKEHNGLLLSGAIIGADTNAYLGTGNKNLAKSSLVLSVKKTF
;
A
#
# COMPACT_ATOMS: atom_id res chain seq x y z
N MET A 1 -8.75 18.30 23.43
CA MET A 1 -8.44 18.47 22.02
C MET A 1 -8.10 17.06 21.52
N LYS A 2 -9.08 16.37 20.91
CA LYS A 2 -8.91 14.97 20.44
C LYS A 2 -8.15 15.01 19.11
N LEU A 3 -6.90 14.57 19.12
CA LEU A 3 -6.18 14.33 17.86
C LEU A 3 -6.83 13.12 17.16
N ILE A 4 -7.54 13.38 16.08
CA ILE A 4 -7.94 12.33 15.14
C ILE A 4 -6.72 12.16 14.22
N LEU A 5 -5.88 11.18 14.51
CA LEU A 5 -4.81 10.77 13.61
C LEU A 5 -5.42 9.96 12.46
N ALA A 6 -5.80 10.64 11.39
CA ALA A 6 -6.11 9.99 10.12
C ALA A 6 -4.79 9.69 9.40
N ALA A 7 -4.27 8.48 9.52
CA ALA A 7 -3.16 8.02 8.69
C ALA A 7 -3.72 7.73 7.28
N VAL A 8 -3.48 8.65 6.34
CA VAL A 8 -3.84 8.48 4.94
C VAL A 8 -2.59 8.10 4.16
N ALA A 9 -2.44 6.83 3.85
CA ALA A 9 -1.41 6.38 2.94
C ALA A 9 -1.87 6.58 1.48
N ILE A 10 -1.21 7.48 0.76
CA ILE A 10 -1.30 7.59 -0.70
C ILE A 10 -0.19 6.72 -1.30
N GLY A 11 -0.50 5.58 -1.61
CA GLY A 11 0.36 4.53 -2.15
C GLY A 11 -0.11 3.27 -1.51
N LEU A 12 -0.58 2.33 -2.28
CA LEU A 12 -1.20 1.12 -1.77
C LEU A 12 -0.32 0.40 -0.77
N THR A 13 -0.42 0.85 0.43
CA THR A 13 -0.32 -0.02 1.59
C THR A 13 -1.75 -0.38 1.93
N VAL A 14 -2.01 -1.62 2.14
CA VAL A 14 -3.20 -2.14 2.81
C VAL A 14 -3.69 -1.09 3.80
N GLY A 15 -4.90 -0.59 3.60
CA GLY A 15 -5.41 0.65 4.18
C GLY A 15 -4.98 0.85 5.62
N ALA A 16 -4.25 1.93 5.88
CA ALA A 16 -4.09 2.38 7.25
C ALA A 16 -5.50 2.70 7.76
N MET A 17 -6.06 1.79 8.53
CA MET A 17 -7.31 2.03 9.22
C MET A 17 -7.14 3.26 10.10
N PRO A 18 -8.15 4.12 10.23
CA PRO A 18 -8.08 5.19 11.21
C PRO A 18 -7.74 4.58 12.56
N VAL A 19 -6.66 5.04 13.18
CA VAL A 19 -6.34 4.68 14.56
C VAL A 19 -7.47 5.24 15.41
N MET A 20 -8.42 4.38 15.75
CA MET A 20 -9.40 4.70 16.76
C MET A 20 -8.68 4.66 18.11
N ALA A 21 -8.75 5.75 18.87
CA ALA A 21 -8.24 5.78 20.25
C ALA A 21 -8.85 4.64 21.06
N GLU A 22 -8.03 4.05 21.93
CA GLU A 22 -8.42 2.98 22.87
C GLU A 22 -9.70 3.37 23.67
N GLY A 23 -10.84 2.98 23.14
CA GLY A 23 -12.12 2.88 23.80
C GLY A 23 -12.62 1.48 23.49
N GLU A 24 -13.36 0.84 24.38
CA GLU A 24 -13.99 -0.48 24.17
C GLU A 24 -14.79 -0.51 22.84
N HIS A 25 -14.10 -0.65 21.71
CA HIS A 25 -14.73 -0.77 20.41
C HIS A 25 -14.98 -2.25 20.16
N GLY A 26 -16.25 -2.60 20.09
CA GLY A 26 -16.71 -3.89 19.61
C GLY A 26 -16.22 -4.14 18.18
N ALA A 27 -16.36 -5.36 17.71
CA ALA A 27 -16.03 -5.75 16.34
C ALA A 27 -16.65 -4.78 15.32
N ALA A 28 -15.85 -4.31 14.36
CA ALA A 28 -16.28 -3.35 13.34
C ALA A 28 -15.93 -3.87 11.94
N LEU A 29 -16.90 -3.77 11.03
CA LEU A 29 -16.73 -4.11 9.61
C LEU A 29 -16.84 -2.82 8.81
N SER A 30 -15.90 -2.57 7.92
CA SER A 30 -15.92 -1.44 6.99
C SER A 30 -15.64 -1.90 5.57
N TYR A 31 -16.16 -1.15 4.59
CA TYR A 31 -15.93 -1.36 3.17
C TYR A 31 -15.40 -0.08 2.56
N ASN A 32 -14.59 -0.22 1.52
CA ASN A 32 -14.15 0.92 0.75
C ASN A 32 -14.21 0.64 -0.75
N LEU A 33 -14.41 1.71 -1.53
CA LEU A 33 -14.35 1.70 -2.99
C LEU A 33 -13.59 2.93 -3.44
N SER A 34 -12.70 2.77 -4.42
CA SER A 34 -11.95 3.88 -4.99
C SER A 34 -11.72 3.74 -6.50
N VAL A 35 -11.56 4.89 -7.14
CA VAL A 35 -11.09 4.98 -8.52
C VAL A 35 -9.85 5.87 -8.51
N ALA A 36 -8.80 5.41 -9.20
CA ALA A 36 -7.56 6.16 -9.36
C ALA A 36 -7.23 6.34 -10.84
N SER A 37 -6.54 7.43 -11.19
CA SER A 37 -6.07 7.67 -12.55
C SER A 37 -5.02 6.65 -13.01
N GLU A 38 -4.28 6.08 -12.07
CA GLU A 38 -3.46 4.87 -12.21
C GLU A 38 -3.22 4.24 -10.81
N TYR A 39 -2.92 2.94 -10.78
CA TYR A 39 -2.47 2.26 -9.59
C TYR A 39 -0.95 2.19 -9.54
N ARG A 40 -0.33 2.67 -8.46
CA ARG A 40 1.09 2.52 -8.19
C ARG A 40 1.32 1.79 -6.88
N TYR A 41 2.21 0.81 -6.93
CA TYR A 41 2.69 0.06 -5.78
C TYR A 41 4.19 0.31 -5.61
N ARG A 42 4.61 0.80 -4.45
CA ARG A 42 6.01 1.15 -4.17
C ARG A 42 6.64 1.95 -5.33
N GLY A 43 5.95 3.01 -5.79
CA GLY A 43 6.42 3.87 -6.89
C GLY A 43 6.19 3.35 -8.31
N ILE A 44 5.94 2.04 -8.52
CA ILE A 44 5.85 1.39 -9.81
C ILE A 44 4.39 1.26 -10.27
N SER A 45 4.09 1.71 -11.50
CA SER A 45 2.76 1.59 -12.09
C SER A 45 2.33 0.14 -12.31
N GLN A 46 1.20 -0.26 -11.75
CA GLN A 46 0.63 -1.61 -11.88
C GLN A 46 -0.37 -1.72 -13.04
N THR A 47 -0.83 -0.57 -13.54
CA THR A 47 -1.84 -0.47 -14.61
C THR A 47 -1.31 0.13 -15.90
N ASN A 48 0.01 0.25 -16.06
CA ASN A 48 0.65 0.91 -17.21
C ASN A 48 0.11 2.34 -17.42
N SER A 49 -0.07 3.09 -16.32
CA SER A 49 -0.65 4.43 -16.26
C SER A 49 -2.07 4.53 -16.85
N LYS A 50 -2.88 3.50 -16.62
CA LYS A 50 -4.32 3.49 -16.94
C LYS A 50 -5.13 3.54 -15.66
N PRO A 51 -6.38 3.98 -15.70
CA PRO A 51 -7.25 4.00 -14.54
C PRO A 51 -7.40 2.64 -13.86
N ALA A 52 -7.52 2.66 -12.54
CA ALA A 52 -7.77 1.50 -11.70
C ALA A 52 -9.07 1.64 -10.93
N LEU A 53 -9.80 0.54 -10.83
CA LEU A 53 -10.90 0.34 -9.89
C LEU A 53 -10.38 -0.51 -8.74
N GLN A 54 -10.65 -0.07 -7.50
CA GLN A 54 -10.09 -0.66 -6.29
C GLN A 54 -11.16 -0.71 -5.20
N GLY A 55 -11.09 -1.70 -4.32
CA GLY A 55 -12.00 -1.79 -3.19
C GLY A 55 -11.54 -2.81 -2.18
N GLY A 56 -12.09 -2.73 -0.97
CA GLY A 56 -11.71 -3.63 0.10
C GLY A 56 -12.76 -3.72 1.20
N ALA A 57 -12.53 -4.68 2.09
CA ALA A 57 -13.27 -4.89 3.31
C ALA A 57 -12.30 -5.17 4.45
N ASP A 58 -12.55 -4.56 5.60
CA ASP A 58 -11.72 -4.63 6.78
C ASP A 58 -12.59 -5.03 7.98
N TYR A 59 -12.12 -5.95 8.81
CA TYR A 59 -12.80 -6.37 10.02
C TYR A 59 -11.87 -6.27 11.23
N GLU A 60 -12.27 -5.47 12.20
CA GLU A 60 -11.60 -5.36 13.49
C GLU A 60 -12.32 -6.24 14.52
N PHE A 61 -11.57 -7.14 15.16
CA PHE A 61 -12.13 -8.04 16.19
C PHE A 61 -12.26 -7.39 17.55
N GLY A 62 -11.74 -6.17 17.73
CA GLY A 62 -11.43 -5.60 19.03
C GLY A 62 -10.06 -6.07 19.56
N HIS A 63 -9.62 -5.49 20.65
CA HIS A 63 -8.32 -5.81 21.29
C HIS A 63 -7.11 -5.74 20.36
N GLY A 64 -7.21 -4.97 19.26
CA GLY A 64 -6.13 -4.72 18.31
C GLY A 64 -5.97 -5.72 17.16
N PHE A 65 -6.69 -6.83 17.14
CA PHE A 65 -6.65 -7.78 16.03
C PHE A 65 -7.51 -7.30 14.86
N TYR A 66 -7.02 -7.51 13.64
CA TYR A 66 -7.73 -7.18 12.41
C TYR A 66 -7.41 -8.15 11.29
N VAL A 67 -8.33 -8.27 10.34
CA VAL A 67 -8.15 -8.91 9.04
C VAL A 67 -8.80 -8.08 7.95
N GLY A 68 -8.37 -8.25 6.73
CA GLY A 68 -9.00 -7.59 5.60
C GLY A 68 -8.64 -8.23 4.27
N ALA A 69 -9.38 -7.78 3.27
CA ALA A 69 -9.13 -8.10 1.87
C ALA A 69 -9.26 -6.83 1.03
N TRP A 70 -8.39 -6.69 0.06
CA TRP A 70 -8.43 -5.60 -0.89
C TRP A 70 -8.18 -6.13 -2.29
N ALA A 71 -8.70 -5.44 -3.32
CA ALA A 71 -8.49 -5.83 -4.70
C ALA A 71 -8.34 -4.59 -5.59
N SER A 72 -7.59 -4.75 -6.68
CA SER A 72 -7.41 -3.75 -7.73
C SER A 72 -7.36 -4.38 -9.10
N SER A 73 -7.86 -3.65 -10.10
CA SER A 73 -7.52 -3.95 -11.48
C SER A 73 -6.04 -3.63 -11.74
N ILE A 74 -5.36 -4.51 -12.49
CA ILE A 74 -3.95 -4.39 -12.87
C ILE A 74 -3.74 -4.79 -14.33
N ASN A 75 -2.56 -4.48 -14.87
CA ASN A 75 -2.16 -4.90 -16.22
C ASN A 75 -0.81 -5.64 -16.23
N TRP A 76 0.08 -5.39 -15.27
CA TRP A 76 1.47 -5.83 -15.33
C TRP A 76 1.64 -7.34 -15.46
N VAL A 77 0.79 -8.16 -14.80
CA VAL A 77 0.88 -9.62 -14.90
C VAL A 77 0.61 -10.10 -16.33
N LYS A 78 -0.38 -9.52 -17.02
CA LYS A 78 -0.63 -9.80 -18.45
C LYS A 78 0.51 -9.33 -19.33
N GLU A 79 1.07 -8.16 -19.06
CA GLU A 79 2.20 -7.62 -19.81
C GLU A 79 3.47 -8.47 -19.63
N ALA A 80 3.62 -9.15 -18.47
CA ALA A 80 4.67 -10.12 -18.21
C ALA A 80 4.39 -11.52 -18.80
N GLY A 81 3.32 -11.71 -19.56
CA GLY A 81 2.93 -12.97 -20.20
C GLY A 81 2.06 -13.89 -19.33
N GLY A 82 1.55 -13.39 -18.21
CA GLY A 82 0.61 -14.10 -17.33
C GLY A 82 -0.86 -13.90 -17.70
N GLY A 83 -1.76 -14.46 -16.87
CA GLY A 83 -3.20 -14.44 -17.11
C GLY A 83 -3.99 -13.42 -16.29
N SER A 84 -3.46 -12.92 -15.17
CA SER A 84 -4.21 -12.09 -14.23
C SER A 84 -4.33 -10.63 -14.68
N ASN A 85 -5.51 -10.07 -14.48
CA ASN A 85 -5.76 -8.63 -14.59
C ASN A 85 -6.32 -8.04 -13.28
N VAL A 86 -6.21 -8.80 -12.21
CA VAL A 86 -6.64 -8.43 -10.87
C VAL A 86 -5.56 -8.82 -9.86
N GLU A 87 -5.36 -7.97 -8.86
CA GLU A 87 -4.61 -8.24 -7.64
C GLU A 87 -5.60 -8.36 -6.49
N ILE A 88 -5.38 -9.35 -5.63
CA ILE A 88 -6.15 -9.55 -4.39
C ILE A 88 -5.15 -9.64 -3.26
N ASP A 89 -5.28 -8.76 -2.28
CA ASP A 89 -4.48 -8.73 -1.07
C ASP A 89 -5.31 -9.23 0.10
N LEU A 90 -4.78 -10.25 0.79
CA LEU A 90 -5.35 -10.76 2.02
C LEU A 90 -4.39 -10.46 3.15
N PHE A 91 -4.86 -9.81 4.20
CA PHE A 91 -4.01 -9.38 5.29
C PHE A 91 -4.66 -9.56 6.65
N GLY A 92 -3.81 -9.59 7.67
CA GLY A 92 -4.24 -9.59 9.04
C GLY A 92 -3.09 -9.26 9.96
N GLY A 93 -3.41 -8.74 11.13
CA GLY A 93 -2.37 -8.29 12.05
C GLY A 93 -2.90 -7.94 13.43
N TYR A 94 -2.00 -7.33 14.18
CA TYR A 94 -2.24 -6.88 15.53
C TYR A 94 -1.64 -5.49 15.73
N LYS A 95 -2.48 -4.53 16.16
CA LYS A 95 -2.10 -3.15 16.49
C LYS A 95 -2.22 -2.92 17.99
N LYS A 96 -1.24 -2.24 18.58
CA LYS A 96 -1.27 -1.86 19.98
C LYS A 96 -0.47 -0.60 20.26
N GLU A 97 -1.01 0.31 21.05
CA GLU A 97 -0.23 1.38 21.64
C GLU A 97 0.69 0.79 22.73
N ILE A 98 2.01 0.84 22.49
CA ILE A 98 3.03 0.25 23.39
C ILE A 98 3.67 1.28 24.32
N ALA A 99 3.52 2.56 23.99
CA ALA A 99 3.85 3.72 24.83
C ALA A 99 3.01 4.91 24.37
N LYS A 100 2.97 5.98 25.13
CA LYS A 100 2.23 7.20 24.77
C LYS A 100 2.58 7.67 23.37
N ASP A 101 1.59 7.80 22.51
CA ASP A 101 1.69 8.22 21.11
C ASP A 101 2.56 7.29 20.23
N LEU A 102 2.91 6.08 20.73
CA LEU A 102 3.70 5.08 19.99
C LEU A 102 2.87 3.82 19.72
N LEU A 103 2.45 3.65 18.47
CA LEU A 103 1.67 2.50 18.00
C LEU A 103 2.61 1.48 17.34
N LEU A 104 2.52 0.22 17.77
CA LEU A 104 3.08 -0.95 17.08
C LEU A 104 2.00 -1.58 16.21
N ASP A 105 2.34 -1.95 14.98
CA ASP A 105 1.51 -2.76 14.07
C ASP A 105 2.37 -3.88 13.49
N VAL A 106 1.97 -5.13 13.70
CA VAL A 106 2.64 -6.31 13.13
C VAL A 106 1.62 -7.16 12.40
N GLY A 107 1.99 -7.68 11.23
CA GLY A 107 1.03 -8.42 10.43
C GLY A 107 1.62 -9.22 9.29
N LEU A 108 0.71 -9.83 8.56
CA LEU A 108 0.95 -10.68 7.40
C LEU A 108 0.17 -10.13 6.22
N LEU A 109 0.72 -10.27 5.02
CA LEU A 109 0.11 -9.83 3.78
C LEU A 109 0.41 -10.84 2.66
N SER A 110 -0.65 -11.29 2.00
CA SER A 110 -0.59 -12.19 0.84
C SER A 110 -1.09 -11.46 -0.40
N TYR A 111 -0.22 -11.25 -1.37
CA TYR A 111 -0.57 -10.77 -2.71
C TYR A 111 -0.92 -11.96 -3.58
N VAL A 112 -2.13 -12.00 -4.09
CA VAL A 112 -2.65 -13.08 -4.92
C VAL A 112 -3.04 -12.53 -6.29
N TYR A 113 -2.48 -13.13 -7.33
CA TYR A 113 -2.80 -12.83 -8.72
C TYR A 113 -3.48 -14.05 -9.34
N PRO A 114 -4.82 -14.14 -9.34
CA PRO A 114 -5.55 -15.31 -9.82
C PRO A 114 -5.18 -15.66 -11.25
N SER A 115 -4.86 -16.94 -11.49
CA SER A 115 -4.48 -17.44 -12.82
C SER A 115 -3.25 -16.71 -13.42
N ASN A 116 -2.30 -16.23 -12.59
CA ASN A 116 -1.15 -15.47 -13.10
C ASN A 116 -0.30 -16.27 -14.10
N GLY A 117 -0.14 -17.59 -13.93
CA GLY A 117 0.55 -18.47 -14.86
C GLY A 117 2.07 -18.23 -15.00
N LEU A 118 2.61 -17.23 -14.31
CA LEU A 118 4.05 -16.91 -14.36
C LEU A 118 4.88 -17.97 -13.62
N LYS A 119 6.11 -18.16 -14.06
CA LYS A 119 7.10 -19.08 -13.45
C LYS A 119 8.41 -18.34 -13.27
N PRO A 120 8.83 -18.04 -12.03
CA PRO A 120 8.10 -18.25 -10.77
C PRO A 120 6.78 -17.49 -10.68
N SER A 121 5.88 -17.96 -9.81
CA SER A 121 4.59 -17.31 -9.58
C SER A 121 4.77 -15.87 -9.06
N ALA A 122 3.91 -14.97 -9.52
CA ALA A 122 3.84 -13.60 -9.02
C ALA A 122 3.30 -13.49 -7.58
N ASN A 123 2.56 -14.52 -7.10
CA ASN A 123 2.02 -14.50 -5.75
C ASN A 123 3.15 -14.33 -4.73
N THR A 124 2.93 -13.43 -3.78
CA THR A 124 3.95 -13.04 -2.80
C THR A 124 3.33 -13.02 -1.41
N PHE A 125 4.09 -13.46 -0.41
CA PHE A 125 3.70 -13.41 0.98
C PHE A 125 4.75 -12.66 1.80
N GLU A 126 4.29 -11.66 2.55
CA GLU A 126 5.13 -10.82 3.39
C GLU A 126 4.67 -10.88 4.86
N PHE A 127 5.61 -10.77 5.78
CA PHE A 127 5.35 -10.30 7.12
C PHE A 127 5.87 -8.87 7.24
N TYR A 128 5.25 -8.08 8.12
CA TYR A 128 5.68 -6.70 8.34
C TYR A 128 5.60 -6.29 9.81
N GLY A 129 6.36 -5.27 10.14
CA GLY A 129 6.26 -4.54 11.38
C GLY A 129 6.37 -3.04 11.13
N ALA A 130 5.52 -2.28 11.81
CA ALA A 130 5.51 -0.83 11.74
C ALA A 130 5.46 -0.19 13.12
N LEU A 131 6.08 0.97 13.24
CA LEU A 131 5.99 1.85 14.39
C LEU A 131 5.51 3.22 13.94
N THR A 132 4.43 3.70 14.56
CA THR A 132 3.91 5.04 14.33
C THR A 132 4.10 5.89 15.57
N PHE A 133 4.73 7.05 15.41
CA PHE A 133 4.90 8.05 16.48
C PHE A 133 4.45 9.43 15.98
N GLY A 134 3.38 9.92 16.57
CA GLY A 134 2.74 11.15 16.08
C GLY A 134 2.36 11.04 14.60
N PRO A 135 2.83 11.96 13.73
CA PRO A 135 2.54 11.89 12.31
C PRO A 135 3.42 10.91 11.51
N LEU A 136 4.47 10.35 12.11
CA LEU A 136 5.51 9.57 11.43
C LEU A 136 5.23 8.07 11.55
N THR A 137 5.42 7.32 10.46
CA THR A 137 5.38 5.86 10.44
C THR A 137 6.63 5.31 9.76
N ALA A 138 7.33 4.42 10.45
CA ALA A 138 8.39 3.59 9.87
C ALA A 138 7.90 2.15 9.77
N LYS A 139 8.07 1.51 8.61
CA LYS A 139 7.63 0.13 8.38
C LYS A 139 8.71 -0.66 7.66
N TYR A 140 8.82 -1.93 8.02
CA TYR A 140 9.63 -2.92 7.31
C TYR A 140 8.77 -4.12 6.94
N SER A 141 8.89 -4.56 5.68
CA SER A 141 8.22 -5.75 5.14
C SER A 141 9.28 -6.71 4.59
N GLN A 142 9.07 -8.01 4.77
CA GLN A 142 9.97 -9.04 4.24
C GLN A 142 9.19 -10.20 3.66
N THR A 143 9.61 -10.66 2.47
CA THR A 143 9.01 -11.82 1.80
C THR A 143 9.50 -13.13 2.41
N THR A 144 8.60 -14.11 2.49
CA THR A 144 8.93 -15.48 2.92
C THR A 144 9.25 -16.42 1.75
N GLY A 145 8.83 -16.04 0.55
CA GLY A 145 9.09 -16.69 -0.73
C GLY A 145 9.71 -15.73 -1.74
N ASN A 146 9.65 -16.07 -3.01
CA ASN A 146 10.04 -15.18 -4.09
C ASN A 146 9.12 -13.94 -4.13
N VAL A 147 9.70 -12.76 -4.38
CA VAL A 147 8.95 -11.51 -4.54
C VAL A 147 8.50 -11.35 -6.00
N PHE A 148 7.20 -11.25 -6.25
CA PHE A 148 6.57 -10.89 -7.54
C PHE A 148 7.13 -11.59 -8.77
N GLY A 149 7.50 -12.89 -8.65
CA GLY A 149 8.00 -13.69 -9.76
C GLY A 149 9.50 -13.57 -10.02
N PHE A 150 10.28 -12.85 -9.22
CA PHE A 150 11.75 -12.86 -9.32
C PHE A 150 12.33 -14.17 -8.77
N GLU A 151 13.15 -14.87 -9.57
CA GLU A 151 13.78 -16.10 -9.13
C GLU A 151 14.78 -15.89 -7.99
N ASN A 152 14.83 -16.85 -7.06
CA ASN A 152 15.77 -16.87 -5.93
C ASN A 152 15.71 -15.60 -5.06
N SER A 153 14.57 -14.91 -5.04
CA SER A 153 14.40 -13.62 -4.35
C SER A 153 13.77 -13.74 -2.96
N LYS A 154 13.75 -14.94 -2.36
CA LYS A 154 13.31 -15.14 -0.98
C LYS A 154 14.06 -14.22 -0.02
N SER A 155 13.34 -13.67 0.94
CA SER A 155 13.85 -12.69 1.91
C SER A 155 14.20 -11.33 1.29
N SER A 156 13.53 -10.96 0.20
CA SER A 156 13.50 -9.57 -0.27
C SER A 156 12.82 -8.68 0.76
N GLY A 157 13.30 -7.45 0.91
CA GLY A 157 12.83 -6.52 1.93
C GLY A 157 12.37 -5.20 1.35
N TYR A 158 11.44 -4.55 2.06
CA TYR A 158 11.04 -3.18 1.77
C TYR A 158 11.00 -2.39 3.07
N THR A 159 11.74 -1.29 3.10
CA THR A 159 11.76 -0.35 4.23
C THR A 159 11.11 0.94 3.78
N GLU A 160 10.21 1.49 4.58
CA GLU A 160 9.54 2.74 4.25
C GLU A 160 9.44 3.68 5.45
N LEU A 161 9.45 4.97 5.16
CA LEU A 161 9.14 6.05 6.07
C LEU A 161 8.08 6.93 5.43
N SER A 162 7.00 7.17 6.16
CA SER A 162 5.92 8.04 5.73
C SER A 162 5.49 8.99 6.85
N ALA A 163 4.79 10.04 6.48
CA ALA A 163 4.16 10.92 7.45
C ALA A 163 2.78 11.38 6.98
N SER A 164 1.94 11.80 7.93
CA SER A 164 0.66 12.44 7.64
C SER A 164 0.52 13.69 8.51
N PHE A 165 0.59 14.85 7.88
CA PHE A 165 0.48 16.14 8.54
C PHE A 165 -0.91 16.73 8.30
N ASP A 166 -1.71 16.84 9.36
CA ASP A 166 -3.01 17.55 9.29
C ASP A 166 -2.75 19.05 9.08
N LEU A 167 -3.27 19.58 7.97
CA LEU A 167 -3.18 21.00 7.62
C LEU A 167 -4.45 21.77 8.02
N GLY A 168 -5.39 21.10 8.67
CA GLY A 168 -6.70 21.67 9.00
C GLY A 168 -7.67 21.66 7.83
N GLY A 169 -8.96 21.91 8.15
CA GLY A 169 -10.01 21.95 7.14
C GLY A 169 -10.22 20.64 6.37
N GLY A 170 -9.76 19.48 6.88
CA GLY A 170 -9.81 18.17 6.23
C GLY A 170 -8.73 17.96 5.18
N TYR A 171 -7.70 18.81 5.12
CA TYR A 171 -6.53 18.62 4.29
C TYR A 171 -5.40 17.93 5.05
N SER A 172 -4.70 17.00 4.39
CA SER A 172 -3.47 16.40 4.92
C SER A 172 -2.38 16.34 3.86
N LEU A 173 -1.13 16.61 4.29
CA LEU A 173 0.08 16.43 3.48
C LEU A 173 0.71 15.09 3.83
N VAL A 174 0.99 14.27 2.81
CA VAL A 174 1.46 12.89 2.98
C VAL A 174 2.74 12.65 2.15
N PRO A 175 3.93 12.93 2.70
CA PRO A 175 5.19 12.52 2.12
C PRO A 175 5.48 11.04 2.44
N HIS A 176 6.22 10.39 1.51
CA HIS A 176 6.67 9.01 1.64
C HIS A 176 8.01 8.81 0.93
N ILE A 177 8.85 7.96 1.49
CA ILE A 177 10.03 7.40 0.85
C ILE A 177 10.16 5.93 1.25
N GLY A 178 10.54 5.07 0.30
CA GLY A 178 10.75 3.66 0.56
C GLY A 178 11.92 3.10 -0.25
N HIS A 179 12.46 1.97 0.19
CA HIS A 179 13.53 1.25 -0.50
C HIS A 179 13.19 -0.23 -0.62
N GLN A 180 13.10 -0.70 -1.87
CA GLN A 180 12.93 -2.12 -2.21
C GLN A 180 14.28 -2.76 -2.47
N SER A 181 14.58 -3.83 -1.73
CA SER A 181 15.71 -4.71 -2.01
C SER A 181 15.18 -6.05 -2.54
N VAL A 182 15.63 -6.44 -3.74
CA VAL A 182 15.24 -7.70 -4.38
C VAL A 182 16.41 -8.67 -4.27
N LYS A 183 16.33 -9.59 -3.29
CA LYS A 183 17.42 -10.52 -2.97
C LYS A 183 17.91 -11.26 -4.21
N ASN A 184 19.25 -11.32 -4.39
CA ASN A 184 19.93 -11.91 -5.53
C ASN A 184 19.58 -11.28 -6.91
N ASN A 185 18.84 -10.19 -6.93
CA ASN A 185 18.40 -9.50 -8.15
C ASN A 185 18.58 -7.97 -8.02
N SER A 186 19.72 -7.50 -7.53
CA SER A 186 19.98 -6.12 -7.15
C SER A 186 19.76 -5.07 -8.26
N LYS A 187 19.80 -5.48 -9.54
CA LYS A 187 19.42 -4.60 -10.66
C LYS A 187 17.96 -4.11 -10.60
N PHE A 188 17.13 -4.76 -9.77
CA PHE A 188 15.74 -4.40 -9.52
C PHE A 188 15.54 -3.74 -8.16
N ASP A 189 16.61 -3.45 -7.42
CA ASP A 189 16.53 -2.63 -6.23
C ASP A 189 16.25 -1.17 -6.63
N TYR A 190 15.47 -0.47 -5.83
CA TYR A 190 15.15 0.94 -6.09
C TYR A 190 14.64 1.65 -4.83
N THR A 191 14.69 2.98 -4.90
CA THR A 191 14.04 3.85 -3.93
C THR A 191 12.85 4.53 -4.59
N ASP A 192 11.70 4.44 -3.95
CA ASP A 192 10.49 5.15 -4.36
C ASP A 192 10.19 6.32 -3.44
N TYR A 193 9.40 7.23 -3.95
CA TYR A 193 9.01 8.43 -3.23
C TYR A 193 7.63 8.92 -3.69
N SER A 194 6.94 9.56 -2.77
CA SER A 194 5.75 10.33 -3.11
C SER A 194 5.57 11.54 -2.23
N ILE A 195 4.87 12.52 -2.75
CA ILE A 195 4.29 13.60 -1.97
C ILE A 195 2.84 13.81 -2.42
N GLY A 196 1.91 13.70 -1.48
CA GLY A 196 0.50 13.78 -1.74
C GLY A 196 -0.21 14.81 -0.88
N LEU A 197 -1.28 15.36 -1.42
CA LEU A 197 -2.27 16.16 -0.72
C LEU A 197 -3.60 15.41 -0.75
N THR A 198 -4.24 15.29 0.40
CA THR A 198 -5.57 14.71 0.52
C THR A 198 -6.57 15.72 1.03
N LYS A 199 -7.84 15.50 0.70
CA LYS A 199 -8.96 16.29 1.19
C LYS A 199 -10.11 15.37 1.54
N GLU A 200 -10.49 15.34 2.79
CA GLU A 200 -11.76 14.74 3.19
C GLU A 200 -12.90 15.74 2.98
N HIS A 201 -13.93 15.31 2.25
CA HIS A 201 -15.10 16.14 1.97
C HIS A 201 -16.36 15.28 1.79
N ASN A 202 -17.36 15.46 2.63
CA ASN A 202 -18.66 14.75 2.58
C ASN A 202 -18.52 13.21 2.52
N GLY A 203 -17.61 12.64 3.31
CA GLY A 203 -17.36 11.20 3.34
C GLY A 203 -16.60 10.66 2.12
N LEU A 204 -16.09 11.54 1.26
CA LEU A 204 -15.17 11.22 0.19
C LEU A 204 -13.76 11.66 0.57
N LEU A 205 -12.78 10.80 0.31
CA LEU A 205 -11.37 11.16 0.35
C LEU A 205 -10.89 11.42 -1.08
N LEU A 206 -10.58 12.67 -1.37
CA LEU A 206 -9.96 13.09 -2.62
C LEU A 206 -8.45 13.14 -2.43
N SER A 207 -7.67 12.64 -3.37
CA SER A 207 -6.22 12.72 -3.28
C SER A 207 -5.56 13.04 -4.61
N GLY A 208 -4.44 13.76 -4.53
CA GLY A 208 -3.53 13.98 -5.63
C GLY A 208 -2.10 13.84 -5.13
N ALA A 209 -1.28 13.02 -5.79
CA ALA A 209 0.09 12.79 -5.40
C ALA A 209 1.02 12.71 -6.61
N ILE A 210 2.25 13.22 -6.46
CA ILE A 210 3.36 12.91 -7.35
C ILE A 210 4.05 11.67 -6.79
N ILE A 211 4.12 10.60 -7.60
CA ILE A 211 4.66 9.30 -7.19
C ILE A 211 5.67 8.83 -8.24
N GLY A 212 6.83 8.31 -7.83
CA GLY A 212 7.85 7.76 -8.72
C GLY A 212 8.87 6.91 -8.00
N ALA A 213 9.84 6.36 -8.77
CA ALA A 213 11.00 5.66 -8.25
C ALA A 213 12.25 5.90 -9.11
N ASP A 214 13.43 5.68 -8.52
CA ASP A 214 14.75 5.97 -9.11
C ASP A 214 15.30 4.83 -9.98
N THR A 215 14.43 4.14 -10.72
CA THR A 215 14.82 2.96 -11.52
C THR A 215 14.31 3.02 -12.96
N ASN A 216 15.04 2.34 -13.85
CA ASN A 216 14.63 2.10 -15.24
C ASN A 216 14.41 0.61 -15.52
N ALA A 217 14.46 -0.25 -14.49
CA ALA A 217 14.39 -1.69 -14.67
C ALA A 217 12.96 -2.23 -14.89
N TYR A 218 11.94 -1.42 -14.56
CA TYR A 218 10.54 -1.82 -14.64
C TYR A 218 9.89 -1.18 -15.88
N LEU A 219 9.75 -1.99 -16.94
CA LEU A 219 9.25 -1.56 -18.24
C LEU A 219 7.89 -2.21 -18.53
N GLY A 220 6.93 -1.41 -18.95
CA GLY A 220 5.64 -1.85 -19.46
C GLY A 220 5.62 -1.96 -21.00
N THR A 221 4.44 -2.17 -21.55
CA THR A 221 4.22 -2.25 -23.00
C THR A 221 4.80 -1.03 -23.72
N GLY A 222 5.54 -1.28 -24.80
CA GLY A 222 6.19 -0.23 -25.58
C GLY A 222 7.44 0.36 -24.93
N ASN A 223 8.10 -0.37 -24.02
CA ASN A 223 9.27 0.07 -23.25
C ASN A 223 8.99 1.31 -22.37
N LYS A 224 7.74 1.49 -21.96
CA LYS A 224 7.36 2.58 -21.06
C LYS A 224 7.97 2.35 -19.68
N ASN A 225 8.74 3.31 -19.17
CA ASN A 225 9.25 3.26 -17.79
C ASN A 225 8.08 3.44 -16.79
N LEU A 226 7.76 2.37 -16.07
CA LEU A 226 6.68 2.31 -15.07
C LEU A 226 7.03 3.03 -13.76
N ALA A 227 8.32 3.32 -13.54
CA ALA A 227 8.84 4.03 -12.36
C ALA A 227 8.85 5.55 -12.53
N LYS A 228 8.70 6.06 -13.77
CA LYS A 228 8.74 7.50 -14.03
C LYS A 228 7.69 8.23 -13.21
N SER A 229 8.08 9.32 -12.56
CA SER A 229 7.17 10.13 -11.75
C SER A 229 5.93 10.58 -12.53
N SER A 230 4.78 10.46 -11.94
CA SER A 230 3.52 10.96 -12.48
C SER A 230 2.59 11.50 -11.41
N LEU A 231 1.66 12.36 -11.81
CA LEU A 231 0.55 12.80 -10.98
C LEU A 231 -0.53 11.72 -10.97
N VAL A 232 -0.84 11.21 -9.78
CA VAL A 232 -1.92 10.25 -9.54
C VAL A 232 -3.04 10.95 -8.79
N LEU A 233 -4.24 10.88 -9.34
CA LEU A 233 -5.46 11.40 -8.73
C LEU A 233 -6.36 10.23 -8.31
N SER A 234 -7.00 10.32 -7.15
CA SER A 234 -7.97 9.31 -6.72
C SER A 234 -9.12 9.89 -5.92
N VAL A 235 -10.21 9.14 -5.93
CA VAL A 235 -11.39 9.36 -5.08
C VAL A 235 -11.71 8.04 -4.39
N LYS A 236 -11.83 8.06 -3.07
CA LYS A 236 -12.17 6.90 -2.23
C LYS A 236 -13.38 7.24 -1.37
N LYS A 237 -14.27 6.26 -1.19
CA LYS A 237 -15.36 6.29 -0.22
C LYS A 237 -15.25 5.10 0.71
N THR A 238 -15.44 5.34 2.00
CA THR A 238 -15.56 4.29 3.03
C THR A 238 -17.02 4.25 3.54
N PHE A 239 -17.52 3.04 3.82
CA PHE A 239 -18.88 2.76 4.26
C PHE A 239 -18.90 2.02 5.59
#